data_5bf6a4cb448ccc96c44e470c219e6ae9
#
_entry.id   5bf6a4cb448ccc96c44e470c219e6ae9
#
_cell.length_a   1.000
_cell.length_b   1.000
_cell.length_c   1.000
_cell.angle_alpha   90.00
_cell.angle_beta   90.00
_cell.angle_gamma   90.00
#
_symmetry.space_group_name_H-M   'P 1'
#
loop_
_entity.id
_entity.type
_entity.pdbx_description
1 polymer ?
#
loop_
_entity_poly.entity_id
_entity_poly.type
_entity_poly.pdbx_seq_one_letter_code
_entity_poly.pdbx_strand_id
1 'polypeptide(L)'
;MKPTEPGNKHKGYRRIIPSMTALLQFESVARQKSFTQAAKELGVTQAAVSKQIKLLEENLGAQLFQRSYRNIELTHQGQALFTVISESLQKIA
;
A
#
# COMPACT_ATOMS: atom_id res chain seq x y z
N MET A 1 21.08 -23.15 -18.05
CA MET A 1 20.52 -22.62 -17.73
C MET A 1 20.79 -21.80 -17.13
N LYS A 2 20.67 -21.32 -16.96
CA LYS A 2 20.80 -20.56 -16.49
C LYS A 2 20.35 -20.00 -15.66
N PRO A 3 20.68 -19.84 -15.31
CA PRO A 3 20.55 -19.37 -14.16
C PRO A 3 19.83 -18.32 -14.06
N THR A 4 19.59 -17.93 -14.70
CA THR A 4 18.64 -17.11 -14.70
C THR A 4 17.80 -17.16 -13.62
N GLU A 5 17.68 -18.17 -13.10
CA GLU A 5 16.71 -18.39 -12.15
C GLU A 5 16.71 -17.45 -10.99
N PRO A 6 17.83 -17.10 -10.39
CA PRO A 6 17.82 -16.14 -9.29
C PRO A 6 17.23 -14.79 -9.71
N GLY A 7 17.61 -14.33 -10.87
CA GLY A 7 17.08 -13.08 -11.37
C GLY A 7 15.59 -13.11 -11.57
N ASN A 8 15.10 -14.20 -12.11
CA ASN A 8 13.68 -14.35 -12.34
C ASN A 8 12.89 -14.38 -11.05
N LYS A 9 13.43 -15.05 -10.05
CA LYS A 9 12.77 -15.07 -8.76
C LYS A 9 12.68 -13.68 -8.17
N HIS A 10 13.74 -12.91 -8.24
CA HIS A 10 13.71 -11.56 -7.70
C HIS A 10 12.70 -10.69 -8.41
N LYS A 11 12.59 -10.83 -9.71
CA LYS A 11 11.60 -10.07 -10.45
C LYS A 11 10.20 -10.45 -10.04
N GLY A 12 9.96 -11.74 -9.85
CA GLY A 12 8.66 -12.22 -9.41
C GLY A 12 8.28 -11.64 -8.05
N TYR A 13 9.23 -11.66 -7.11
CA TYR A 13 8.97 -11.13 -5.80
C TYR A 13 8.70 -9.63 -5.84
N ARG A 14 9.40 -8.90 -6.67
CA ARG A 14 9.17 -7.46 -6.78
C ARG A 14 7.78 -7.13 -7.26
N ARG A 15 7.19 -8.01 -8.07
CA ARG A 15 5.83 -7.79 -8.51
C ARG A 15 4.84 -8.04 -7.41
N ILE A 16 5.15 -9.02 -6.56
CA ILE A 16 4.23 -9.45 -5.52
C ILE A 16 4.40 -8.61 -4.25
N ILE A 17 5.63 -8.27 -3.92
CA ILE A 17 5.92 -7.55 -2.68
C ILE A 17 5.89 -6.06 -2.97
N PRO A 18 4.97 -5.31 -2.33
CA PRO A 18 4.88 -3.88 -2.55
C PRO A 18 6.11 -3.16 -2.00
N SER A 19 6.38 -1.96 -2.50
CA SER A 19 7.46 -1.16 -1.99
C SER A 19 7.11 -0.64 -0.59
N MET A 20 8.14 -0.33 0.17
CA MET A 20 7.92 0.26 1.49
C MET A 20 7.19 1.59 1.38
N THR A 21 7.50 2.38 0.35
CA THR A 21 6.81 3.64 0.13
C THR A 21 5.31 3.43 -0.02
N ALA A 22 4.92 2.44 -0.83
CA ALA A 22 3.50 2.15 -1.02
C ALA A 22 2.84 1.74 0.29
N LEU A 23 3.53 0.93 1.08
CA LEU A 23 2.99 0.48 2.36
C LEU A 23 2.84 1.62 3.36
N LEU A 24 3.80 2.54 3.39
CA LEU A 24 3.72 3.70 4.27
C LEU A 24 2.57 4.61 3.87
N GLN A 25 2.39 4.79 2.57
CA GLN A 25 1.29 5.62 2.09
C GLN A 25 -0.06 4.97 2.37
N PHE A 26 -0.15 3.66 2.20
CA PHE A 26 -1.36 2.93 2.53
C PHE A 26 -1.69 3.08 4.01
N GLU A 27 -0.71 2.88 4.88
CA GLU A 27 -0.92 2.99 6.32
C GLU A 27 -1.42 4.39 6.70
N SER A 28 -0.82 5.42 6.11
CA SER A 28 -1.22 6.79 6.41
C SER A 28 -2.65 7.07 5.97
N VAL A 29 -3.03 6.64 4.76
CA VAL A 29 -4.39 6.83 4.28
C VAL A 29 -5.38 6.08 5.17
N ALA A 30 -5.06 4.84 5.53
CA ALA A 30 -5.95 4.02 6.34
C ALA A 30 -6.14 4.62 7.73
N ARG A 31 -5.06 5.05 8.34
CA ARG A 31 -5.10 5.61 9.69
C ARG A 31 -5.86 6.93 9.72
N GLN A 32 -5.65 7.76 8.73
CA GLN A 32 -6.26 9.08 8.68
C GLN A 32 -7.58 9.12 7.93
N LYS A 33 -7.90 8.06 7.20
CA LYS A 33 -9.11 8.00 6.38
C LYS A 33 -9.19 9.18 5.43
N SER A 34 -8.03 9.58 4.89
CA SER A 34 -7.96 10.76 4.04
C SER A 34 -6.71 10.69 3.17
N PHE A 35 -6.90 10.76 1.86
CA PHE A 35 -5.79 10.86 0.93
C PHE A 35 -5.09 12.21 1.07
N THR A 36 -5.86 13.26 1.32
CA THR A 36 -5.29 14.59 1.46
C THR A 36 -4.39 14.69 2.69
N GLN A 37 -4.85 14.17 3.82
CA GLN A 37 -4.06 14.23 5.04
C GLN A 37 -2.83 13.35 4.95
N ALA A 38 -2.96 12.19 4.32
CA ALA A 38 -1.81 11.32 4.12
C ALA A 38 -0.75 12.00 3.27
N ALA A 39 -1.17 12.68 2.22
CA ALA A 39 -0.24 13.40 1.36
C ALA A 39 0.51 14.47 2.16
N LYS A 40 -0.21 15.18 3.01
CA LYS A 40 0.41 16.20 3.85
C LYS A 40 1.41 15.60 4.82
N GLU A 41 1.04 14.51 5.46
CA GLU A 41 1.92 13.85 6.42
C GLU A 41 3.21 13.40 5.76
N LEU A 42 3.10 12.85 4.55
CA LEU A 42 4.25 12.27 3.87
C LEU A 42 5.00 13.22 2.96
N GLY A 43 4.51 14.44 2.84
CA GLY A 43 5.20 15.44 2.02
C GLY A 43 5.13 15.16 0.53
N VAL A 44 4.03 14.60 0.06
CA VAL A 44 3.84 14.30 -1.36
C VAL A 44 2.49 14.85 -1.79
N THR A 45 2.21 14.74 -3.09
CA THR A 45 0.91 15.20 -3.61
C THR A 45 -0.15 14.14 -3.39
N GLN A 46 -1.41 14.59 -3.34
CA GLN A 46 -2.53 13.66 -3.25
C GLN A 46 -2.57 12.73 -4.46
N ALA A 47 -2.27 13.28 -5.65
CA ALA A 47 -2.25 12.46 -6.86
C ALA A 47 -1.21 11.34 -6.76
N ALA A 48 -0.06 11.64 -6.16
CA ALA A 48 0.98 10.63 -5.98
C ALA A 48 0.51 9.52 -5.05
N VAL A 49 -0.16 9.88 -3.96
CA VAL A 49 -0.69 8.89 -3.03
C VAL A 49 -1.75 8.03 -3.72
N SER A 50 -2.68 8.67 -4.42
CA SER A 50 -3.74 7.94 -5.13
C SER A 50 -3.17 6.95 -6.12
N LYS A 51 -2.13 7.36 -6.85
CA LYS A 51 -1.49 6.48 -7.83
C LYS A 51 -0.84 5.29 -7.16
N GLN A 52 -0.14 5.52 -6.05
CA GLN A 52 0.53 4.44 -5.35
C GLN A 52 -0.47 3.45 -4.76
N ILE A 53 -1.57 3.94 -4.22
CA ILE A 53 -2.59 3.05 -3.68
C ILE A 53 -3.20 2.20 -4.79
N LYS A 54 -3.48 2.81 -5.95
CA LYS A 54 -4.04 2.07 -7.07
C LYS A 54 -3.08 0.99 -7.55
N LEU A 55 -1.80 1.31 -7.65
CA LEU A 55 -0.80 0.32 -8.03
C LEU A 55 -0.71 -0.81 -7.02
N LEU A 56 -0.78 -0.46 -5.74
CA LEU A 56 -0.76 -1.46 -4.69
C LEU A 56 -1.95 -2.40 -4.81
N GLU A 57 -3.14 -1.85 -5.03
CA GLU A 57 -4.34 -2.66 -5.23
C GLU A 57 -4.20 -3.58 -6.44
N GLU A 58 -3.65 -3.06 -7.53
CA GLU A 58 -3.44 -3.86 -8.73
C GLU A 58 -2.44 -4.99 -8.48
N ASN A 59 -1.36 -4.68 -7.78
CA ASN A 59 -0.34 -5.69 -7.49
C ASN A 59 -0.88 -6.81 -6.61
N LEU A 60 -1.74 -6.47 -5.67
CA LEU A 60 -2.31 -7.45 -4.75
C LEU A 60 -3.56 -8.12 -5.30
N GLY A 61 -4.12 -7.58 -6.37
CA GLY A 61 -5.34 -8.11 -6.94
C GLY A 61 -6.54 -7.94 -6.03
N ALA A 62 -6.56 -6.89 -5.22
CA ALA A 62 -7.64 -6.67 -4.26
C ALA A 62 -7.82 -5.19 -4.04
N GLN A 63 -9.06 -4.78 -3.82
CA GLN A 63 -9.35 -3.42 -3.42
C GLN A 63 -9.10 -3.29 -1.93
N LEU A 64 -8.40 -2.26 -1.54
CA LEU A 64 -8.06 -2.04 -0.13
C LEU A 64 -8.97 -0.99 0.51
N PHE A 65 -9.54 -0.12 -0.30
CA PHE A 65 -10.43 0.93 0.18
C PHE A 65 -11.76 0.89 -0.54
N GLN A 66 -12.81 1.17 0.21
CA GLN A 66 -14.13 1.44 -0.35
C GLN A 66 -14.33 2.94 -0.24
N ARG A 67 -14.72 3.55 -1.36
CA ARG A 67 -14.97 4.99 -1.37
C ARG A 67 -16.45 5.20 -1.53
N SER A 68 -17.08 5.71 -0.49
CA SER A 68 -18.46 6.13 -0.58
C SER A 68 -18.46 7.64 -0.52
N TYR A 69 -19.63 8.22 -0.65
CA TYR A 69 -19.73 9.66 -0.66
C TYR A 69 -19.16 10.23 0.64
N ARG A 70 -18.08 10.98 0.53
CA ARG A 70 -17.40 11.65 1.64
C ARG A 70 -16.64 10.72 2.58
N ASN A 71 -16.64 9.42 2.33
CA ASN A 71 -15.97 8.50 3.24
C ASN A 71 -15.01 7.58 2.53
N ILE A 72 -13.92 7.26 3.21
CA ILE A 72 -12.97 6.26 2.76
C ILE A 72 -12.88 5.26 3.88
N GLU A 73 -13.14 3.98 3.56
CA GLU A 73 -13.09 2.93 4.54
C GLU A 73 -12.31 1.75 3.99
N LEU A 74 -11.71 0.99 4.89
CA LEU A 74 -10.99 -0.20 4.48
C LEU A 74 -11.96 -1.29 4.09
N THR A 75 -11.60 -2.02 3.03
CA THR A 75 -12.30 -3.25 2.71
C THR A 75 -11.83 -4.31 3.71
N HIS A 76 -12.41 -5.50 3.63
CA HIS A 76 -11.96 -6.61 4.46
C HIS A 76 -10.48 -6.90 4.22
N GLN A 77 -10.07 -6.93 2.95
CA GLN A 77 -8.68 -7.14 2.61
C GLN A 77 -7.80 -6.00 3.10
N GLY A 78 -8.31 -4.77 2.99
CA GLY A 78 -7.57 -3.60 3.47
C GLY A 78 -7.36 -3.64 4.97
N GLN A 79 -8.37 -4.07 5.71
CA GLN A 79 -8.25 -4.17 7.17
C GLN A 79 -7.19 -5.20 7.56
N ALA A 80 -7.17 -6.34 6.88
CA ALA A 80 -6.18 -7.36 7.17
C ALA A 80 -4.76 -6.84 6.92
N LEU A 81 -4.57 -6.16 5.81
CA LEU A 81 -3.27 -5.59 5.48
C LEU A 81 -2.88 -4.50 6.47
N PHE A 82 -3.82 -3.65 6.81
CA PHE A 82 -3.55 -2.56 7.75
C PHE A 82 -3.08 -3.09 9.11
N THR A 83 -3.72 -4.13 9.59
CA THR A 83 -3.35 -4.72 10.87
C THR A 83 -1.91 -5.21 10.85
N VAL A 84 -1.54 -5.95 9.80
CA VAL A 84 -0.18 -6.49 9.68
C VAL A 84 0.84 -5.37 9.57
N ILE A 85 0.56 -4.38 8.73
CA ILE A 85 1.50 -3.29 8.49
C ILE A 85 1.68 -2.44 9.74
N SER A 86 0.59 -2.11 10.41
CA SER A 86 0.65 -1.27 11.59
C SER A 86 1.50 -1.92 12.68
N GLU A 87 1.31 -3.21 12.89
CA GLU A 87 2.12 -3.92 13.87
C GLU A 87 3.58 -3.96 13.49
N SER A 88 3.83 -4.20 12.20
CA SER A 88 5.21 -4.27 11.72
C SER A 88 5.93 -2.93 11.85
N LEU A 89 5.24 -1.85 11.50
CA LEU A 89 5.83 -0.51 11.59
C LEU A 89 6.10 -0.10 13.03
N GLN A 90 5.23 -0.49 13.94
CA GLN A 90 5.46 -0.21 15.35
C GLN A 90 6.72 -0.89 15.85
N LYS A 91 6.96 -2.10 15.39
CA LYS A 91 8.15 -2.82 15.82
C LYS A 91 9.43 -2.21 15.25
N ILE A 92 9.35 -1.63 14.06
CA ILE A 92 10.50 -1.01 13.43
C ILE A 92 10.79 0.33 14.08
N ALA A 93 9.74 1.06 14.38
CA ALA A 93 9.92 2.37 14.99
C ALA A 93 10.34 2.25 16.44
#